data_60a80348c580e7d96e0c962218fcb8a7
#
_entry.id   60a80348c580e7d96e0c962218fcb8a7
#
_cell.length_a   1.000
_cell.length_b   1.000
_cell.length_c   1.000
_cell.angle_alpha   90.00
_cell.angle_beta   90.00
_cell.angle_gamma   90.00
#
_symmetry.space_group_name_H-M   'P 1'
#
loop_
_entity.id
_entity.type
_entity.pdbx_description
1 polymer ?
#
loop_
_entity_poly.entity_id
_entity_poly.type
_entity_poly.pdbx_seq_one_letter_code
_entity_poly.pdbx_strand_id
1 'polypeptide(L)'
;MRPKDENKREAILNSAMVLINTYGLAHTSMSKIAREAGVSPATIYIYFQNKDHLLTSLYVEVKREMSHAILDSLDDDLEIRDAFRLMWENLYAYYLAYPDHFVFAEQFCNAPIVDSVQQEEMEGFFDSFTRLIERGQESGVLKDVPMDLLAAFAFHPLTQLAKQHVKDGIAMDDEGLEAAFSCAWDAVARR
;
A
#
# COMPACT_ATOMS: atom_id res chain seq x y z
N MET A 1 -0.55 -13.89 -32.32
CA MET A 1 -0.68 -14.10 -30.87
C MET A 1 -1.89 -13.30 -30.40
N ARG A 2 -2.86 -13.92 -29.73
CA ARG A 2 -4.06 -13.23 -29.25
C ARG A 2 -3.62 -12.24 -28.17
N PRO A 3 -3.99 -10.95 -28.20
CA PRO A 3 -3.64 -10.01 -27.14
C PRO A 3 -4.11 -10.55 -25.79
N LYS A 4 -3.32 -10.38 -24.75
CA LYS A 4 -3.71 -10.74 -23.39
C LYS A 4 -4.95 -9.91 -23.04
N ASP A 5 -5.99 -10.57 -22.57
CA ASP A 5 -7.24 -9.94 -22.14
C ASP A 5 -7.03 -9.36 -20.73
N GLU A 6 -6.97 -8.06 -20.62
CA GLU A 6 -6.70 -7.36 -19.37
C GLU A 6 -7.76 -7.67 -18.31
N ASN A 7 -9.03 -7.78 -18.71
CA ASN A 7 -10.11 -8.17 -17.79
C ASN A 7 -9.86 -9.52 -17.12
N LYS A 8 -9.22 -10.47 -17.84
CA LYS A 8 -8.86 -11.77 -17.24
C LYS A 8 -7.69 -11.67 -16.30
N ARG A 9 -6.72 -10.80 -16.61
CA ARG A 9 -5.59 -10.54 -15.70
C ARG A 9 -6.09 -9.97 -14.38
N GLU A 10 -6.94 -8.95 -14.43
CA GLU A 10 -7.56 -8.34 -13.24
C GLU A 10 -8.41 -9.36 -12.47
N ALA A 11 -9.24 -10.16 -13.13
CA ALA A 11 -10.03 -11.19 -12.47
C ALA A 11 -9.17 -12.21 -11.73
N ILE A 12 -8.01 -12.59 -12.28
CA ILE A 12 -7.05 -13.47 -11.60
C ILE A 12 -6.43 -12.81 -10.38
N LEU A 13 -6.00 -11.55 -10.49
CA LEU A 13 -5.40 -10.80 -9.37
C LEU A 13 -6.42 -10.58 -8.24
N ASN A 14 -7.64 -10.16 -8.55
CA ASN A 14 -8.71 -9.98 -7.58
C ASN A 14 -9.07 -11.30 -6.87
N SER A 15 -9.17 -12.39 -7.61
CA SER A 15 -9.42 -13.73 -7.04
C SER A 15 -8.27 -14.19 -6.14
N ALA A 16 -7.04 -13.87 -6.51
CA ALA A 16 -5.88 -14.16 -5.66
C ALA A 16 -5.94 -13.39 -4.35
N MET A 17 -6.24 -12.10 -4.38
CA MET A 17 -6.38 -11.26 -3.20
C MET A 17 -7.47 -11.79 -2.25
N VAL A 18 -8.66 -12.08 -2.77
CA VAL A 18 -9.77 -12.65 -1.98
C VAL A 18 -9.36 -13.96 -1.29
N LEU A 19 -8.73 -14.88 -2.03
CA LEU A 19 -8.30 -16.16 -1.47
C LEU A 19 -7.19 -16.00 -0.42
N ILE A 20 -6.26 -15.09 -0.64
CA ILE A 20 -5.16 -14.82 0.29
C ILE A 20 -5.70 -14.19 1.57
N ASN A 21 -6.58 -13.20 1.45
CA ASN A 21 -7.19 -12.55 2.60
C ASN A 21 -8.04 -13.52 3.43
N THR A 22 -8.67 -14.50 2.78
CA THR A 22 -9.52 -15.49 3.45
C THR A 22 -8.74 -16.65 4.07
N TYR A 23 -7.76 -17.19 3.34
CA TYR A 23 -7.10 -18.46 3.71
C TYR A 23 -5.60 -18.33 3.98
N GLY A 24 -5.01 -17.17 3.70
CA GLY A 24 -3.59 -16.89 3.81
C GLY A 24 -2.78 -17.36 2.58
N LEU A 25 -1.55 -16.82 2.48
CA LEU A 25 -0.62 -17.09 1.38
C LEU A 25 -0.31 -18.59 1.22
N ALA A 26 -0.08 -19.30 2.34
CA ALA A 26 0.32 -20.71 2.31
C ALA A 26 -0.78 -21.63 1.77
N HIS A 27 -2.05 -21.32 1.99
CA HIS A 27 -3.19 -22.15 1.61
C HIS A 27 -3.80 -21.79 0.24
N THR A 28 -3.20 -20.83 -0.47
CA THR A 28 -3.62 -20.39 -1.80
C THR A 28 -2.73 -21.01 -2.87
N SER A 29 -3.33 -21.60 -3.93
CA SER A 29 -2.63 -22.24 -5.04
C SER A 29 -3.12 -21.71 -6.39
N MET A 30 -2.29 -21.80 -7.45
CA MET A 30 -2.64 -21.41 -8.82
C MET A 30 -3.96 -22.03 -9.28
N SER A 31 -4.20 -23.31 -8.96
CA SER A 31 -5.45 -23.99 -9.34
C SER A 31 -6.68 -23.45 -8.59
N LYS A 32 -6.54 -23.08 -7.33
CA LYS A 32 -7.63 -22.43 -6.58
C LYS A 32 -7.94 -21.05 -7.15
N ILE A 33 -6.89 -20.27 -7.44
CA ILE A 33 -7.06 -18.93 -8.04
C ILE A 33 -7.72 -19.03 -9.42
N ALA A 34 -7.26 -19.96 -10.29
CA ALA A 34 -7.87 -20.14 -11.61
C ALA A 34 -9.36 -20.48 -11.52
N ARG A 35 -9.73 -21.36 -10.60
CA ARG A 35 -11.14 -21.73 -10.36
C ARG A 35 -11.96 -20.55 -9.89
N GLU A 36 -11.46 -19.77 -8.94
CA GLU A 36 -12.13 -18.58 -8.40
C GLU A 36 -12.31 -17.50 -9.48
N ALA A 37 -11.27 -17.29 -10.31
CA ALA A 37 -11.31 -16.34 -11.43
C ALA A 37 -12.14 -16.84 -12.63
N GLY A 38 -12.70 -18.03 -12.59
CA GLY A 38 -13.48 -18.60 -13.70
C GLY A 38 -12.64 -18.89 -14.95
N VAL A 39 -11.33 -19.12 -14.80
CA VAL A 39 -10.44 -19.45 -15.91
C VAL A 39 -9.90 -20.87 -15.82
N SER A 40 -9.47 -21.44 -16.96
CA SER A 40 -8.82 -22.75 -16.93
C SER A 40 -7.44 -22.68 -16.26
N PRO A 41 -6.97 -23.80 -15.65
CA PRO A 41 -5.59 -23.86 -15.13
C PRO A 41 -4.51 -23.54 -16.18
N ALA A 42 -4.74 -23.86 -17.44
CA ALA A 42 -3.82 -23.48 -18.52
C ALA A 42 -3.85 -21.98 -18.81
N THR A 43 -5.00 -21.33 -18.64
CA THR A 43 -5.16 -19.90 -18.89
C THR A 43 -4.36 -19.06 -17.90
N ILE A 44 -4.36 -19.41 -16.60
CA ILE A 44 -3.64 -18.62 -15.59
C ILE A 44 -2.13 -18.56 -15.88
N TYR A 45 -1.53 -19.65 -16.42
CA TYR A 45 -0.12 -19.71 -16.79
C TYR A 45 0.24 -18.89 -18.05
N ILE A 46 -0.75 -18.40 -18.81
CA ILE A 46 -0.52 -17.41 -19.88
C ILE A 46 -0.17 -16.04 -19.31
N TYR A 47 -0.72 -15.71 -18.14
CA TYR A 47 -0.53 -14.41 -17.48
C TYR A 47 0.60 -14.43 -16.47
N PHE A 48 0.71 -15.48 -15.66
CA PHE A 48 1.65 -15.59 -14.55
C PHE A 48 2.41 -16.91 -14.60
N GLN A 49 3.75 -16.84 -14.62
CA GLN A 49 4.62 -18.01 -14.76
C GLN A 49 4.47 -19.02 -13.61
N ASN A 50 4.28 -18.51 -12.42
CA ASN A 50 4.12 -19.26 -11.18
C ASN A 50 3.38 -18.43 -10.15
N LYS A 51 3.18 -19.00 -8.94
CA LYS A 51 2.51 -18.31 -7.84
C LYS A 51 3.28 -17.08 -7.36
N ASP A 52 4.58 -17.16 -7.28
CA ASP A 52 5.40 -16.06 -6.79
C ASP A 52 5.33 -14.86 -7.74
N HIS A 53 5.44 -15.07 -9.06
CA HIS A 53 5.25 -14.03 -10.05
C HIS A 53 3.83 -13.41 -9.99
N LEU A 54 2.79 -14.20 -9.71
CA LEU A 54 1.44 -13.67 -9.53
C LEU A 54 1.35 -12.79 -8.27
N LEU A 55 1.92 -13.25 -7.17
CA LEU A 55 1.86 -12.55 -5.88
C LEU A 55 2.67 -11.25 -5.89
N THR A 56 3.86 -11.26 -6.48
CA THR A 56 4.69 -10.05 -6.64
C THR A 56 4.00 -9.04 -7.56
N SER A 57 3.41 -9.50 -8.69
CA SER A 57 2.63 -8.64 -9.58
C SER A 57 1.43 -8.01 -8.88
N LEU A 58 0.70 -8.77 -8.06
CA LEU A 58 -0.42 -8.25 -7.27
C LEU A 58 0.06 -7.19 -6.25
N TYR A 59 1.18 -7.46 -5.58
CA TYR A 59 1.74 -6.52 -4.61
C TYR A 59 2.17 -5.21 -5.25
N VAL A 60 2.86 -5.28 -6.38
CA VAL A 60 3.28 -4.09 -7.16
C VAL A 60 2.06 -3.28 -7.62
N GLU A 61 0.98 -3.95 -8.07
CA GLU A 61 -0.28 -3.30 -8.45
C GLU A 61 -0.91 -2.54 -7.27
N VAL A 62 -1.08 -3.22 -6.13
CA VAL A 62 -1.62 -2.61 -4.90
C VAL A 62 -0.76 -1.43 -4.45
N LYS A 63 0.58 -1.54 -4.51
CA LYS A 63 1.48 -0.44 -4.13
C LYS A 63 1.40 0.74 -5.10
N ARG A 64 1.24 0.50 -6.39
CA ARG A 64 1.06 1.54 -7.40
C ARG A 64 -0.25 2.29 -7.17
N GLU A 65 -1.37 1.59 -7.01
CA GLU A 65 -2.66 2.21 -6.73
C GLU A 65 -2.64 3.01 -5.42
N MET A 66 -2.00 2.46 -4.40
CA MET A 66 -1.80 3.16 -3.13
C MET A 66 -0.98 4.43 -3.32
N SER A 67 0.14 4.39 -4.06
CA SER A 67 0.96 5.57 -4.29
C SER A 67 0.20 6.67 -5.02
N HIS A 68 -0.56 6.32 -6.07
CA HIS A 68 -1.42 7.29 -6.76
C HIS A 68 -2.46 7.91 -5.83
N ALA A 69 -3.18 7.10 -5.07
CA ALA A 69 -4.20 7.60 -4.15
C ALA A 69 -3.64 8.55 -3.09
N ILE A 70 -2.41 8.36 -2.66
CA ILE A 70 -1.77 9.13 -1.58
C ILE A 70 -1.05 10.36 -2.11
N LEU A 71 -0.38 10.25 -3.27
CA LEU A 71 0.64 11.21 -3.71
C LEU A 71 0.24 12.07 -4.91
N ASP A 72 -0.75 11.67 -5.73
CA ASP A 72 -1.10 12.41 -6.94
C ASP A 72 -1.67 13.82 -6.67
N SER A 73 -2.20 14.05 -5.46
CA SER A 73 -2.70 15.35 -5.03
C SER A 73 -1.65 16.24 -4.37
N LEU A 74 -0.42 15.76 -4.19
CA LEU A 74 0.67 16.55 -3.62
C LEU A 74 1.18 17.55 -4.64
N ASP A 75 1.25 18.81 -4.21
CA ASP A 75 1.89 19.89 -4.93
C ASP A 75 3.22 20.24 -4.23
N ASP A 76 4.28 20.41 -5.01
CA ASP A 76 5.59 20.78 -4.49
C ASP A 76 5.61 22.18 -3.85
N ASP A 77 4.61 23.03 -4.12
CA ASP A 77 4.45 24.36 -3.52
C ASP A 77 3.77 24.34 -2.14
N LEU A 78 3.20 23.21 -1.72
CA LEU A 78 2.59 23.09 -0.39
C LEU A 78 3.64 23.25 0.72
N GLU A 79 3.21 23.90 1.82
CA GLU A 79 3.98 23.88 3.06
C GLU A 79 4.20 22.44 3.56
N ILE A 80 5.38 22.16 4.10
CA ILE A 80 5.77 20.78 4.48
C ILE A 80 4.74 20.11 5.38
N ARG A 81 4.18 20.86 6.36
CA ARG A 81 3.18 20.30 7.27
C ARG A 81 1.86 19.96 6.57
N ASP A 82 1.44 20.81 5.65
CA ASP A 82 0.17 20.63 4.94
C ASP A 82 0.27 19.49 3.91
N ALA A 83 1.39 19.39 3.19
CA ALA A 83 1.67 18.28 2.30
C ALA A 83 1.74 16.95 3.08
N PHE A 84 2.39 16.95 4.24
CA PHE A 84 2.48 15.78 5.10
C PHE A 84 1.10 15.36 5.65
N ARG A 85 0.26 16.33 6.04
CA ARG A 85 -1.12 16.10 6.47
C ARG A 85 -1.94 15.48 5.36
N LEU A 86 -1.93 16.07 4.17
CA LEU A 86 -2.69 15.58 3.02
C LEU A 86 -2.32 14.13 2.68
N MET A 87 -1.04 13.83 2.63
CA MET A 87 -0.55 12.46 2.40
C MET A 87 -1.01 11.50 3.50
N TRP A 88 -0.95 11.92 4.76
CA TRP A 88 -1.33 11.11 5.91
C TRP A 88 -2.84 10.80 5.92
N GLU A 89 -3.68 11.81 5.64
CA GLU A 89 -5.13 11.67 5.52
C GLU A 89 -5.53 10.81 4.31
N ASN A 90 -4.87 11.00 3.16
CA ASN A 90 -5.08 10.18 1.96
C ASN A 90 -4.75 8.71 2.21
N LEU A 91 -3.67 8.41 2.94
CA LEU A 91 -3.34 7.03 3.30
C LEU A 91 -4.40 6.41 4.21
N TYR A 92 -4.91 7.15 5.19
CA TYR A 92 -6.01 6.69 6.04
C TYR A 92 -7.27 6.41 5.23
N ALA A 93 -7.66 7.35 4.39
CA ALA A 93 -8.82 7.21 3.50
C ALA A 93 -8.68 6.01 2.54
N TYR A 94 -7.48 5.79 1.99
CA TYR A 94 -7.20 4.64 1.13
C TYR A 94 -7.39 3.30 1.87
N TYR A 95 -6.90 3.18 3.10
CA TYR A 95 -7.08 1.96 3.88
C TYR A 95 -8.55 1.66 4.20
N LEU A 96 -9.36 2.70 4.42
CA LEU A 96 -10.79 2.54 4.64
C LEU A 96 -11.57 2.20 3.37
N ALA A 97 -11.18 2.78 2.23
CA ALA A 97 -11.81 2.53 0.94
C ALA A 97 -11.43 1.15 0.36
N TYR A 98 -10.21 0.67 0.63
CA TYR A 98 -9.66 -0.56 0.08
C TYR A 98 -9.12 -1.51 1.17
N PRO A 99 -9.98 -1.98 2.08
CA PRO A 99 -9.55 -2.83 3.21
C PRO A 99 -8.87 -4.13 2.75
N ASP A 100 -9.28 -4.69 1.61
CA ASP A 100 -8.67 -5.90 1.05
C ASP A 100 -7.23 -5.68 0.59
N HIS A 101 -6.92 -4.52 0.02
CA HIS A 101 -5.54 -4.14 -0.34
C HIS A 101 -4.66 -4.03 0.90
N PHE A 102 -5.20 -3.42 1.96
CA PHE A 102 -4.50 -3.29 3.23
C PHE A 102 -4.18 -4.65 3.86
N VAL A 103 -5.18 -5.54 3.97
CA VAL A 103 -5.02 -6.89 4.55
C VAL A 103 -4.04 -7.72 3.73
N PHE A 104 -4.11 -7.66 2.40
CA PHE A 104 -3.18 -8.35 1.51
C PHE A 104 -1.75 -7.82 1.67
N ALA A 105 -1.55 -6.50 1.63
CA ALA A 105 -0.23 -5.89 1.75
C ALA A 105 0.43 -6.23 3.09
N GLU A 106 -0.32 -6.25 4.20
CA GLU A 106 0.18 -6.63 5.52
C GLU A 106 0.66 -8.09 5.54
N GLN A 107 -0.09 -9.02 4.94
CA GLN A 107 0.31 -10.43 4.86
C GLN A 107 1.54 -10.60 3.97
N PHE A 108 1.61 -9.88 2.84
CA PHE A 108 2.71 -9.99 1.90
C PHE A 108 4.02 -9.43 2.47
N CYS A 109 3.98 -8.25 3.12
CA CYS A 109 5.16 -7.62 3.73
C CYS A 109 5.80 -8.46 4.83
N ASN A 110 5.03 -9.35 5.49
CA ASN A 110 5.54 -10.25 6.52
C ASN A 110 5.95 -11.63 5.96
N ALA A 111 5.89 -11.85 4.65
CA ALA A 111 6.24 -13.11 4.02
C ALA A 111 7.61 -13.03 3.34
N PRO A 112 8.42 -14.11 3.35
CA PRO A 112 9.75 -14.12 2.70
C PRO A 112 9.73 -13.76 1.21
N ILE A 113 8.57 -13.91 0.54
CA ILE A 113 8.41 -13.59 -0.88
C ILE A 113 8.57 -12.09 -1.16
N VAL A 114 8.44 -11.21 -0.17
CA VAL A 114 8.63 -9.76 -0.35
C VAL A 114 10.01 -9.43 -0.91
N ASP A 115 11.02 -10.21 -0.53
CA ASP A 115 12.42 -10.05 -0.99
C ASP A 115 12.59 -10.34 -2.49
N SER A 116 11.59 -10.98 -3.12
CA SER A 116 11.59 -11.28 -4.56
C SER A 116 10.98 -10.17 -5.42
N VAL A 117 10.42 -9.11 -4.81
CA VAL A 117 9.95 -7.93 -5.54
C VAL A 117 11.17 -7.18 -6.07
N GLN A 118 11.22 -6.99 -7.37
CA GLN A 118 12.32 -6.24 -8.00
C GLN A 118 12.15 -4.75 -7.69
N GLN A 119 13.23 -4.11 -7.28
CA GLN A 119 13.22 -2.69 -6.92
C GLN A 119 12.79 -1.83 -8.11
N GLU A 120 13.17 -2.21 -9.33
CA GLU A 120 12.79 -1.51 -10.56
C GLU A 120 11.27 -1.47 -10.78
N GLU A 121 10.52 -2.49 -10.30
CA GLU A 121 9.05 -2.51 -10.40
C GLU A 121 8.35 -1.51 -9.46
N MET A 122 9.08 -1.04 -8.45
CA MET A 122 8.61 -0.07 -7.45
C MET A 122 9.19 1.33 -7.67
N GLU A 123 10.10 1.47 -8.66
CA GLU A 123 10.77 2.73 -8.95
C GLU A 123 9.77 3.82 -9.30
N GLY A 124 9.97 5.00 -8.75
CA GLY A 124 9.13 6.17 -8.98
C GLY A 124 7.82 6.23 -8.17
N PHE A 125 7.34 5.12 -7.61
CA PHE A 125 6.04 5.12 -6.90
C PHE A 125 6.01 6.11 -5.72
N PHE A 126 7.13 6.32 -5.07
CA PHE A 126 7.24 7.14 -3.86
C PHE A 126 8.18 8.35 -4.01
N ASP A 127 8.48 8.77 -5.24
CA ASP A 127 9.38 9.90 -5.49
C ASP A 127 8.87 11.21 -4.87
N SER A 128 7.58 11.48 -4.94
CA SER A 128 6.98 12.68 -4.33
C SER A 128 7.10 12.66 -2.81
N PHE A 129 6.99 11.48 -2.19
CA PHE A 129 7.25 11.32 -0.77
C PHE A 129 8.72 11.60 -0.42
N THR A 130 9.64 11.04 -1.19
CA THR A 130 11.08 11.25 -0.99
C THR A 130 11.43 12.73 -1.09
N ARG A 131 10.95 13.43 -2.13
CA ARG A 131 11.16 14.89 -2.28
C ARG A 131 10.57 15.69 -1.11
N LEU A 132 9.38 15.34 -0.62
CA LEU A 132 8.77 15.99 0.53
C LEU A 132 9.64 15.86 1.79
N ILE A 133 10.16 14.67 2.06
CA ILE A 133 11.04 14.43 3.22
C ILE A 133 12.35 15.22 3.08
N GLU A 134 13.00 15.17 1.92
CA GLU A 134 14.23 15.93 1.64
C GLU A 134 14.04 17.44 1.84
N ARG A 135 12.99 18.03 1.24
CA ARG A 135 12.63 19.44 1.44
C ARG A 135 12.39 19.78 2.93
N GLY A 136 11.69 18.89 3.63
CA GLY A 136 11.39 19.10 5.05
C GLY A 136 12.62 19.04 5.94
N GLN A 137 13.58 18.19 5.63
CA GLN A 137 14.86 18.10 6.33
C GLN A 137 15.78 19.28 6.00
N GLU A 138 15.92 19.65 4.73
CA GLU A 138 16.71 20.80 4.27
C GLU A 138 16.22 22.12 4.87
N SER A 139 14.89 22.31 4.93
CA SER A 139 14.29 23.50 5.55
C SER A 139 14.30 23.47 7.09
N GLY A 140 14.72 22.36 7.71
CA GLY A 140 14.74 22.19 9.16
C GLY A 140 13.35 22.04 9.81
N VAL A 141 12.31 21.77 9.04
CA VAL A 141 10.95 21.49 9.53
C VAL A 141 10.84 20.07 10.05
N LEU A 142 11.45 19.11 9.34
CA LEU A 142 11.51 17.73 9.76
C LEU A 142 12.85 17.43 10.49
N LYS A 143 12.81 16.40 11.34
CA LYS A 143 14.01 15.88 12.00
C LYS A 143 14.98 15.32 10.96
N ASP A 144 16.26 15.60 11.13
CA ASP A 144 17.35 15.06 10.32
C ASP A 144 17.70 13.64 10.80
N VAL A 145 16.89 12.68 10.38
CA VAL A 145 17.03 11.24 10.66
C VAL A 145 16.71 10.45 9.40
N PRO A 146 17.12 9.17 9.31
CA PRO A 146 16.79 8.33 8.16
C PRO A 146 15.28 8.35 7.81
N MET A 147 14.97 8.37 6.51
CA MET A 147 13.60 8.46 6.00
C MET A 147 12.71 7.30 6.49
N ASP A 148 13.26 6.09 6.56
CA ASP A 148 12.57 4.90 7.08
C ASP A 148 12.14 5.08 8.54
N LEU A 149 12.96 5.76 9.34
CA LEU A 149 12.63 6.08 10.74
C LEU A 149 11.48 7.10 10.80
N LEU A 150 11.52 8.17 9.99
CA LEU A 150 10.40 9.12 9.89
C LEU A 150 9.11 8.42 9.48
N ALA A 151 9.19 7.59 8.44
CA ALA A 151 8.06 6.81 7.94
C ALA A 151 7.49 5.88 9.03
N ALA A 152 8.33 5.21 9.79
CA ALA A 152 7.90 4.31 10.86
C ALA A 152 7.11 5.04 11.94
N PHE A 153 7.58 6.20 12.42
CA PHE A 153 6.88 6.95 13.47
C PHE A 153 5.63 7.68 12.97
N ALA A 154 5.60 8.07 11.70
CA ALA A 154 4.45 8.77 11.13
C ALA A 154 3.32 7.84 10.70
N PHE A 155 3.64 6.72 10.05
CA PHE A 155 2.64 5.92 9.33
C PHE A 155 2.30 4.58 9.99
N HIS A 156 3.19 3.95 10.77
CA HIS A 156 2.85 2.71 11.45
C HIS A 156 1.70 2.88 12.47
N PRO A 157 1.66 3.95 13.29
CA PRO A 157 0.51 4.20 14.15
C PRO A 157 -0.80 4.34 13.37
N LEU A 158 -0.79 5.06 12.22
CA LEU A 158 -1.94 5.20 11.35
C LEU A 158 -2.43 3.85 10.82
N THR A 159 -1.50 2.98 10.43
CA THR A 159 -1.81 1.62 10.00
C THR A 159 -2.57 0.84 11.08
N GLN A 160 -2.18 0.97 12.34
CA GLN A 160 -2.88 0.32 13.46
C GLN A 160 -4.27 0.92 13.71
N LEU A 161 -4.43 2.23 13.59
CA LEU A 161 -5.73 2.90 13.71
C LEU A 161 -6.69 2.46 12.59
N ALA A 162 -6.22 2.43 11.34
CA ALA A 162 -6.99 1.92 10.21
C ALA A 162 -7.40 0.45 10.41
N LYS A 163 -6.51 -0.38 10.95
CA LYS A 163 -6.78 -1.79 11.25
C LYS A 163 -7.89 -1.96 12.29
N GLN A 164 -7.90 -1.15 13.33
CA GLN A 164 -8.97 -1.15 14.32
C GLN A 164 -10.30 -0.76 13.69
N HIS A 165 -10.31 0.28 12.85
CA HIS A 165 -11.51 0.69 12.14
C HIS A 165 -12.05 -0.44 11.26
N VAL A 166 -11.22 -1.03 10.41
CA VAL A 166 -11.62 -2.09 9.47
C VAL A 166 -12.11 -3.33 10.22
N LYS A 167 -11.42 -3.72 11.31
CA LYS A 167 -11.72 -4.95 12.05
C LYS A 167 -12.90 -4.80 13.00
N ASP A 168 -12.94 -3.71 13.75
CA ASP A 168 -13.83 -3.56 14.92
C ASP A 168 -14.96 -2.55 14.64
N GLY A 169 -14.96 -1.91 13.45
CA GLY A 169 -15.93 -0.88 13.07
C GLY A 169 -15.80 0.42 13.88
N ILE A 170 -14.66 0.65 14.52
CA ILE A 170 -14.41 1.83 15.36
C ILE A 170 -13.85 2.94 14.45
N ALA A 171 -14.74 3.80 13.93
CA ALA A 171 -14.36 4.99 13.19
C ALA A 171 -13.79 6.05 14.13
N MET A 172 -12.70 6.71 13.74
CA MET A 172 -12.32 7.97 14.37
C MET A 172 -13.24 9.08 13.84
N ASP A 173 -13.67 9.94 14.76
CA ASP A 173 -14.27 11.22 14.40
C ASP A 173 -13.19 12.25 14.00
N ASP A 174 -13.61 13.43 13.56
CA ASP A 174 -12.67 14.46 13.09
C ASP A 174 -11.72 14.92 14.21
N GLU A 175 -12.18 14.96 15.48
CA GLU A 175 -11.33 15.31 16.62
C GLU A 175 -10.26 14.25 16.88
N GLY A 176 -10.64 12.98 16.80
CA GLY A 176 -9.70 11.85 16.94
C GLY A 176 -8.67 11.81 15.81
N LEU A 177 -9.11 12.11 14.57
CA LEU A 177 -8.21 12.14 13.41
C LEU A 177 -7.18 13.28 13.54
N GLU A 178 -7.62 14.47 13.96
CA GLU A 178 -6.74 15.61 14.22
C GLU A 178 -5.74 15.32 15.34
N ALA A 179 -6.18 14.72 16.44
CA ALA A 179 -5.31 14.33 17.54
C ALA A 179 -4.27 13.29 17.10
N ALA A 180 -4.67 12.30 16.32
CA ALA A 180 -3.77 11.27 15.80
C ALA A 180 -2.74 11.87 14.83
N PHE A 181 -3.16 12.75 13.93
CA PHE A 181 -2.23 13.48 13.05
C PHE A 181 -1.24 14.33 13.87
N SER A 182 -1.73 15.08 14.88
CA SER A 182 -0.86 15.89 15.73
C SER A 182 0.23 15.06 16.41
N CYS A 183 -0.11 13.88 16.94
CA CYS A 183 0.86 12.94 17.51
C CYS A 183 1.90 12.46 16.46
N ALA A 184 1.45 12.13 15.27
CA ALA A 184 2.34 11.70 14.18
C ALA A 184 3.27 12.83 13.74
N TRP A 185 2.75 14.05 13.62
CA TRP A 185 3.52 15.23 13.27
C TRP A 185 4.58 15.57 14.34
N ASP A 186 4.22 15.58 15.63
CA ASP A 186 5.14 15.83 16.73
C ASP A 186 6.28 14.80 16.80
N ALA A 187 6.00 13.58 16.34
CA ALA A 187 7.04 12.54 16.27
C ALA A 187 8.11 12.85 15.23
N VAL A 188 7.77 13.54 14.13
CA VAL A 188 8.67 13.77 12.98
C VAL A 188 9.14 15.22 12.85
N ALA A 189 8.38 16.20 13.35
CA ALA A 189 8.73 17.61 13.28
C ALA A 189 9.94 17.93 14.16
N ARG A 190 10.79 18.85 13.67
CA ARG A 190 11.88 19.42 14.46
C ARG A 190 11.32 20.49 15.40
N ARG A 191 11.70 20.42 16.67
CA ARG A 191 11.33 21.42 17.68
C ARG A 191 12.29 22.59 17.64
#